data_18ecca6ada85f008d59df16f5fba37c3
#
_entry.id   18ecca6ada85f008d59df16f5fba37c3
#
_cell.length_a   1.000
_cell.length_b   1.000
_cell.length_c   1.000
_cell.angle_alpha   90.00
_cell.angle_beta   90.00
_cell.angle_gamma   90.00
#
_symmetry.space_group_name_H-M   'P 1'
#
loop_
_entity.id
_entity.type
_entity.pdbx_description
1 polymer ?
#
loop_
_entity_poly.entity_id
_entity_poly.type
_entity_poly.pdbx_seq_one_letter_code
_entity_poly.pdbx_strand_id
1 'polypeptide(L)'
;HEVHTLLKTAFSYAVDWDLIHKSPTPREAPKINTEERTIWDERTMLAALQTIENPALHLAVHMSMILSLREGEILGLQPSDLDFDAADGRGTISVNKALQRADKVALSKIDPTQIYHTFPDRREGSKSSLILKRTKTKKSNRILYMTKPLKEELLAWLEKMKQDEQNAPEKYSNCGQLFRLPDGLPIAPD
;
A
#
# COMPACT_ATOMS: atom_id res chain seq x y z
N HIS A 1 -10.48 19.20 -11.23
CA HIS A 1 -11.12 19.38 -9.92
C HIS A 1 -10.09 19.69 -8.84
N GLU A 2 -9.05 18.92 -8.72
CA GLU A 2 -7.97 19.11 -7.70
C GLU A 2 -7.31 20.48 -7.82
N VAL A 3 -6.95 20.90 -9.04
CA VAL A 3 -6.39 22.23 -9.29
C VAL A 3 -7.34 23.33 -8.81
N HIS A 4 -8.62 23.21 -9.08
CA HIS A 4 -9.61 24.18 -8.58
C HIS A 4 -9.64 24.22 -7.05
N THR A 5 -9.64 23.08 -6.38
CA THR A 5 -9.62 22.99 -4.92
C THR A 5 -8.36 23.61 -4.32
N LEU A 6 -7.20 23.34 -4.92
CA LEU A 6 -5.92 23.93 -4.50
C LEU A 6 -5.93 25.46 -4.65
N LEU A 7 -6.33 25.95 -5.83
CA LEU A 7 -6.39 27.39 -6.10
C LEU A 7 -7.42 28.09 -5.21
N LYS A 8 -8.59 27.50 -5.01
CA LYS A 8 -9.63 28.03 -4.12
C LYS A 8 -9.11 28.18 -2.70
N THR A 9 -8.39 27.17 -2.18
CA THR A 9 -7.80 27.22 -0.84
C THR A 9 -6.71 28.30 -0.77
N ALA A 10 -5.80 28.34 -1.74
CA ALA A 10 -4.72 29.35 -1.77
C ALA A 10 -5.25 30.78 -1.83
N PHE A 11 -6.23 31.05 -2.70
CA PHE A 11 -6.82 32.39 -2.79
C PHE A 11 -7.72 32.74 -1.61
N SER A 12 -8.32 31.75 -0.92
CA SER A 12 -9.02 32.01 0.34
C SER A 12 -8.03 32.54 1.39
N TYR A 13 -6.87 31.90 1.57
CA TYR A 13 -5.84 32.42 2.47
C TYR A 13 -5.31 33.78 2.04
N ALA A 14 -5.17 34.04 0.74
CA ALA A 14 -4.74 35.35 0.26
C ALA A 14 -5.73 36.46 0.61
N VAL A 15 -7.05 36.17 0.62
CA VAL A 15 -8.08 37.11 1.12
C VAL A 15 -7.99 37.24 2.64
N ASP A 16 -7.85 36.14 3.38
CA ASP A 16 -7.73 36.15 4.85
C ASP A 16 -6.49 36.93 5.34
N TRP A 17 -5.44 37.02 4.52
CA TRP A 17 -4.21 37.74 4.79
C TRP A 17 -4.20 39.16 4.18
N ASP A 18 -5.35 39.67 3.69
CA ASP A 18 -5.48 40.97 3.05
C ASP A 18 -4.56 41.22 1.85
N LEU A 19 -4.08 40.15 1.20
CA LEU A 19 -3.24 40.23 -0.01
C LEU A 19 -4.07 40.56 -1.25
N ILE A 20 -5.32 40.13 -1.28
CA ILE A 20 -6.31 40.39 -2.34
C ILE A 20 -7.69 40.64 -1.72
N HIS A 21 -8.50 41.53 -2.31
CA HIS A 21 -9.85 41.82 -1.80
C HIS A 21 -10.87 40.71 -2.06
N LYS A 22 -10.66 39.88 -3.09
CA LYS A 22 -11.62 38.86 -3.50
C LYS A 22 -10.90 37.74 -4.23
N SER A 23 -11.31 36.50 -3.96
CA SER A 23 -10.82 35.33 -4.68
C SER A 23 -11.21 35.40 -6.17
N PRO A 24 -10.26 35.22 -7.10
CA PRO A 24 -10.54 35.12 -8.53
C PRO A 24 -11.10 33.74 -8.93
N THR A 25 -11.06 32.74 -8.05
CA THR A 25 -11.61 31.41 -8.38
C THR A 25 -13.12 31.39 -8.36
N PRO A 26 -13.76 30.71 -9.31
CA PRO A 26 -15.22 30.51 -9.28
C PRO A 26 -15.66 29.79 -7.99
N ARG A 27 -16.85 30.13 -7.50
CA ARG A 27 -17.43 29.46 -6.32
C ARG A 27 -17.62 27.96 -6.53
N GLU A 28 -18.03 27.58 -7.73
CA GLU A 28 -18.31 26.20 -8.11
C GLU A 28 -17.12 25.59 -8.85
N ALA A 29 -16.80 24.38 -8.49
CA ALA A 29 -15.81 23.59 -9.22
C ALA A 29 -16.36 23.23 -10.62
N PRO A 30 -15.49 23.08 -11.63
CA PRO A 30 -15.91 22.57 -12.93
C PRO A 30 -16.60 21.21 -12.77
N LYS A 31 -17.72 21.02 -13.46
CA LYS A 31 -18.41 19.73 -13.47
C LYS A 31 -17.48 18.69 -14.10
N ILE A 32 -17.32 17.57 -13.42
CA ILE A 32 -16.59 16.42 -13.95
C ILE A 32 -17.65 15.41 -14.38
N ASN A 33 -17.60 15.00 -15.63
CA ASN A 33 -18.32 13.80 -16.06
C ASN A 33 -17.52 12.60 -15.53
N THR A 34 -17.88 12.11 -14.36
CA THR A 34 -17.38 10.84 -13.84
C THR A 34 -18.23 9.73 -14.45
N GLU A 35 -17.60 8.86 -15.22
CA GLU A 35 -18.23 7.58 -15.56
C GLU A 35 -18.50 6.81 -14.27
N GLU A 36 -19.70 6.27 -14.12
CA GLU A 36 -20.03 5.41 -12.99
C GLU A 36 -19.11 4.18 -13.04
N ARG A 37 -18.34 3.97 -11.98
CA ARG A 37 -17.50 2.79 -11.87
C ARG A 37 -18.40 1.59 -11.64
N THR A 38 -18.27 0.58 -12.48
CA THR A 38 -18.95 -0.70 -12.26
C THR A 38 -18.33 -1.36 -11.01
N ILE A 39 -19.18 -1.64 -10.03
CA ILE A 39 -18.80 -2.41 -8.86
C ILE A 39 -19.04 -3.89 -9.21
N TRP A 40 -18.02 -4.70 -9.05
CA TRP A 40 -18.13 -6.14 -9.27
C TRP A 40 -18.99 -6.77 -8.18
N ASP A 41 -19.87 -7.66 -8.59
CA ASP A 41 -20.59 -8.53 -7.68
C ASP A 41 -19.69 -9.68 -7.17
N GLU A 42 -20.17 -10.41 -6.17
CA GLU A 42 -19.43 -11.52 -5.55
C GLU A 42 -19.00 -12.57 -6.59
N ARG A 43 -19.90 -12.91 -7.51
CA ARG A 43 -19.62 -13.92 -8.55
C ARG A 43 -18.48 -13.49 -9.47
N THR A 44 -18.50 -12.23 -9.90
CA THR A 44 -17.45 -11.65 -10.74
C THR A 44 -16.11 -11.59 -10.00
N MET A 45 -16.13 -11.21 -8.71
CA MET A 45 -14.92 -11.18 -7.88
C MET A 45 -14.32 -12.57 -7.71
N LEU A 46 -15.13 -13.59 -7.41
CA LEU A 46 -14.66 -14.98 -7.27
C LEU A 46 -14.12 -15.53 -8.60
N ALA A 47 -14.80 -15.26 -9.71
CA ALA A 47 -14.33 -15.67 -11.03
C ALA A 47 -12.98 -15.00 -11.38
N ALA A 48 -12.84 -13.71 -11.11
CA ALA A 48 -11.58 -13.00 -11.32
C ALA A 48 -10.44 -13.61 -10.48
N LEU A 49 -10.69 -13.90 -9.21
CA LEU A 49 -9.70 -14.53 -8.33
C LEU A 49 -9.25 -15.89 -8.87
N GLN A 50 -10.16 -16.70 -9.35
CA GLN A 50 -9.86 -18.02 -9.93
C GLN A 50 -9.01 -17.98 -11.21
N THR A 51 -8.98 -16.85 -11.92
CA THR A 51 -8.17 -16.68 -13.15
C THR A 51 -6.73 -16.27 -12.86
N ILE A 52 -6.39 -15.92 -11.62
CA ILE A 52 -5.06 -15.45 -11.27
C ILE A 52 -4.14 -16.64 -10.99
N GLU A 53 -3.22 -16.91 -11.91
CA GLU A 53 -2.25 -18.02 -11.81
C GLU A 53 -1.06 -17.70 -10.92
N ASN A 54 -0.66 -16.42 -10.82
CA ASN A 54 0.48 -16.01 -9.98
C ASN A 54 0.10 -16.03 -8.49
N PRO A 55 0.73 -16.87 -7.65
CA PRO A 55 0.32 -17.03 -6.25
C PRO A 55 0.45 -15.76 -5.41
N ALA A 56 1.47 -14.93 -5.68
CA ALA A 56 1.65 -13.66 -4.96
C ALA A 56 0.52 -12.68 -5.29
N LEU A 57 0.17 -12.58 -6.58
CA LEU A 57 -0.91 -11.72 -7.03
C LEU A 57 -2.26 -12.24 -6.52
N HIS A 58 -2.49 -13.55 -6.57
CA HIS A 58 -3.70 -14.18 -6.03
C HIS A 58 -3.90 -13.81 -4.56
N LEU A 59 -2.90 -14.06 -3.73
CA LEU A 59 -2.95 -13.72 -2.31
C LEU A 59 -3.15 -12.23 -2.08
N ALA A 60 -2.45 -11.35 -2.81
CA ALA A 60 -2.60 -9.90 -2.66
C ALA A 60 -4.02 -9.43 -3.01
N VAL A 61 -4.60 -9.95 -4.11
CA VAL A 61 -5.97 -9.64 -4.53
C VAL A 61 -6.98 -10.19 -3.52
N HIS A 62 -6.79 -11.43 -3.05
CA HIS A 62 -7.65 -12.02 -2.01
C HIS A 62 -7.65 -11.18 -0.73
N MET A 63 -6.48 -10.76 -0.25
CA MET A 63 -6.35 -9.85 0.90
C MET A 63 -7.05 -8.52 0.66
N SER A 64 -6.92 -7.94 -0.54
CA SER A 64 -7.61 -6.69 -0.89
C SER A 64 -9.13 -6.85 -0.85
N MET A 65 -9.66 -7.93 -1.42
CA MET A 65 -11.11 -8.22 -1.47
C MET A 65 -11.71 -8.46 -0.08
N ILE A 66 -11.07 -9.28 0.75
CA ILE A 66 -11.62 -9.69 2.06
C ILE A 66 -11.38 -8.63 3.12
N LEU A 67 -10.22 -7.97 3.12
CA LEU A 67 -9.79 -7.08 4.20
C LEU A 67 -9.82 -5.61 3.80
N SER A 68 -10.17 -5.28 2.57
CA SER A 68 -10.16 -3.91 2.03
C SER A 68 -8.82 -3.20 2.25
N LEU A 69 -7.73 -3.94 2.10
CA LEU A 69 -6.37 -3.40 2.22
C LEU A 69 -5.99 -2.64 0.95
N ARG A 70 -5.28 -1.53 1.14
CA ARG A 70 -4.68 -0.80 0.01
C ARG A 70 -3.43 -1.52 -0.47
N GLU A 71 -3.10 -1.38 -1.75
CA GLU A 71 -1.90 -1.96 -2.35
C GLU A 71 -0.63 -1.73 -1.50
N GLY A 72 -0.34 -0.50 -1.15
CA GLY A 72 0.83 -0.19 -0.34
C GLY A 72 0.80 -0.78 1.07
N GLU A 73 -0.38 -1.00 1.66
CA GLU A 73 -0.52 -1.71 2.94
C GLU A 73 -0.20 -3.20 2.77
N ILE A 74 -0.73 -3.84 1.71
CA ILE A 74 -0.46 -5.25 1.39
C ILE A 74 1.03 -5.47 1.15
N LEU A 75 1.64 -4.67 0.25
CA LEU A 75 3.05 -4.78 -0.09
C LEU A 75 3.99 -4.40 1.07
N GLY A 76 3.49 -3.62 2.03
CA GLY A 76 4.21 -3.23 3.25
C GLY A 76 4.17 -4.27 4.37
N LEU A 77 3.36 -5.33 4.25
CA LEU A 77 3.27 -6.37 5.27
C LEU A 77 4.56 -7.18 5.39
N GLN A 78 4.85 -7.56 6.62
CA GLN A 78 5.96 -8.44 7.00
C GLN A 78 5.41 -9.68 7.71
N PRO A 79 6.10 -10.81 7.71
CA PRO A 79 5.68 -12.00 8.47
C PRO A 79 5.41 -11.70 9.96
N SER A 80 6.13 -10.76 10.55
CA SER A 80 5.93 -10.31 11.93
C SER A 80 4.62 -9.56 12.19
N ASP A 81 3.91 -9.14 11.13
CA ASP A 81 2.59 -8.51 11.25
C ASP A 81 1.44 -9.54 11.35
N LEU A 82 1.77 -10.82 11.16
CA LEU A 82 0.83 -11.94 11.17
C LEU A 82 0.93 -12.67 12.52
N ASP A 83 -0.19 -12.82 13.19
CA ASP A 83 -0.31 -13.64 14.40
C ASP A 83 -1.41 -14.70 14.16
N PHE A 84 -1.00 -15.94 13.95
CA PHE A 84 -1.91 -17.03 13.60
C PHE A 84 -2.62 -17.64 14.82
N ASP A 85 -2.15 -17.39 16.04
CA ASP A 85 -2.70 -17.93 17.28
C ASP A 85 -3.64 -16.95 17.98
N ALA A 86 -3.57 -15.67 17.60
CA ALA A 86 -4.43 -14.64 18.14
C ALA A 86 -5.93 -14.92 17.90
N ALA A 87 -6.78 -14.33 18.71
CA ALA A 87 -8.23 -14.37 18.57
C ALA A 87 -8.81 -15.80 18.52
N ASP A 88 -8.42 -16.64 19.48
CA ASP A 88 -8.85 -18.04 19.61
C ASP A 88 -8.50 -18.89 18.38
N GLY A 89 -7.32 -18.64 17.81
CA GLY A 89 -6.80 -19.36 16.65
C GLY A 89 -7.35 -18.91 15.30
N ARG A 90 -8.19 -17.86 15.24
CA ARG A 90 -8.61 -17.27 13.97
C ARG A 90 -7.45 -16.62 13.22
N GLY A 91 -6.56 -15.98 13.96
CA GLY A 91 -5.44 -15.22 13.45
C GLY A 91 -5.75 -13.75 13.18
N THR A 92 -4.72 -12.92 13.29
CA THR A 92 -4.82 -11.48 13.07
C THR A 92 -3.70 -10.95 12.18
N ILE A 93 -3.96 -9.80 11.54
CA ILE A 93 -3.01 -9.05 10.73
C ILE A 93 -2.95 -7.62 11.29
N SER A 94 -1.74 -7.18 11.65
CA SER A 94 -1.49 -5.81 12.11
C SER A 94 -1.14 -4.90 10.94
N VAL A 95 -2.00 -3.93 10.64
CA VAL A 95 -1.78 -2.94 9.57
C VAL A 95 -1.36 -1.62 10.19
N ASN A 96 -0.08 -1.29 10.11
CA ASN A 96 0.49 -0.07 10.72
C ASN A 96 1.52 0.63 9.82
N LYS A 97 1.80 0.07 8.66
CA LYS A 97 2.79 0.56 7.70
C LYS A 97 2.32 0.36 6.27
N ALA A 98 2.98 1.03 5.36
CA ALA A 98 2.73 0.91 3.93
C ALA A 98 4.03 1.07 3.15
N LEU A 99 4.18 0.29 2.09
CA LEU A 99 5.22 0.45 1.10
C LEU A 99 4.81 1.54 0.11
N GLN A 100 5.72 2.45 -0.20
CA GLN A 100 5.46 3.55 -1.13
C GLN A 100 6.73 3.92 -1.89
N ARG A 101 6.57 4.29 -3.14
CA ARG A 101 7.61 4.97 -3.91
C ARG A 101 7.55 6.47 -3.62
N ALA A 102 8.68 7.08 -3.31
CA ALA A 102 8.77 8.51 -3.01
C ALA A 102 9.94 9.16 -3.74
N ASP A 103 9.73 10.37 -4.23
CA ASP A 103 10.79 11.19 -4.81
C ASP A 103 11.87 11.52 -3.76
N LYS A 104 13.15 11.45 -4.13
CA LYS A 104 14.27 11.69 -3.21
C LYS A 104 14.31 13.10 -2.65
N VAL A 105 13.88 14.09 -3.44
CA VAL A 105 13.78 15.48 -2.97
C VAL A 105 12.64 15.62 -1.95
N ALA A 106 11.53 14.92 -2.16
CA ALA A 106 10.44 14.88 -1.19
C ALA A 106 10.86 14.15 0.08
N LEU A 107 11.63 13.06 -0.02
CA LEU A 107 12.13 12.30 1.14
C LEU A 107 13.00 13.14 2.08
N SER A 108 13.81 14.06 1.54
CA SER A 108 14.65 14.95 2.37
C SER A 108 13.84 15.92 3.26
N LYS A 109 12.54 16.08 2.98
CA LYS A 109 11.61 16.95 3.72
C LYS A 109 10.67 16.20 4.65
N ILE A 110 10.66 14.86 4.59
CA ILE A 110 9.82 14.01 5.45
C ILE A 110 10.53 13.83 6.78
N ASP A 111 9.78 13.87 7.88
CA ASP A 111 10.27 13.50 9.19
C ASP A 111 10.82 12.06 9.18
N PRO A 112 12.13 11.86 9.47
CA PRO A 112 12.74 10.53 9.45
C PRO A 112 12.04 9.52 10.36
N THR A 113 11.38 9.96 11.43
CA THR A 113 10.65 9.08 12.36
C THR A 113 9.43 8.41 11.74
N GLN A 114 8.98 8.89 10.58
CA GLN A 114 7.88 8.30 9.83
C GLN A 114 8.33 7.18 8.88
N ILE A 115 9.64 7.05 8.63
CA ILE A 115 10.21 6.07 7.71
C ILE A 115 10.84 4.94 8.53
N TYR A 116 10.33 3.73 8.36
CA TYR A 116 10.90 2.55 9.00
C TYR A 116 12.12 2.03 8.25
N HIS A 117 12.08 2.05 6.91
CA HIS A 117 13.16 1.55 6.07
C HIS A 117 13.13 2.20 4.69
N THR A 118 14.31 2.42 4.11
CA THR A 118 14.50 2.81 2.71
C THR A 118 15.21 1.68 2.00
N PHE A 119 14.60 1.15 0.96
CA PHE A 119 15.16 0.03 0.19
C PHE A 119 16.19 0.51 -0.83
N PRO A 120 17.16 -0.35 -1.18
CA PRO A 120 18.14 -0.04 -2.22
C PRO A 120 17.46 0.27 -3.56
N ASP A 121 18.01 1.23 -4.27
CA ASP A 121 17.54 1.55 -5.61
C ASP A 121 17.91 0.42 -6.57
N ARG A 122 16.94 -0.03 -7.39
CA ARG A 122 17.18 -1.05 -8.41
C ARG A 122 17.97 -0.55 -9.62
N ARG A 123 17.97 0.75 -9.83
CA ARG A 123 18.67 1.41 -10.94
C ARG A 123 19.50 2.55 -10.38
N GLU A 124 20.75 2.61 -10.77
CA GLU A 124 21.63 3.74 -10.50
C GLU A 124 21.02 5.02 -11.09
N GLY A 125 21.12 6.13 -10.37
CA GLY A 125 20.55 7.42 -10.80
C GLY A 125 19.03 7.53 -10.64
N SER A 126 18.35 6.59 -9.98
CA SER A 126 16.91 6.69 -9.71
C SER A 126 16.58 7.99 -8.96
N LYS A 127 15.57 8.72 -9.44
CA LYS A 127 15.05 9.94 -8.78
C LYS A 127 14.11 9.64 -7.62
N SER A 128 13.66 8.40 -7.49
CA SER A 128 12.76 7.94 -6.42
C SER A 128 13.31 6.71 -5.74
N SER A 129 13.00 6.56 -4.46
CA SER A 129 13.32 5.37 -3.66
C SER A 129 12.06 4.72 -3.13
N LEU A 130 12.13 3.42 -2.89
CA LEU A 130 11.07 2.65 -2.25
C LEU A 130 11.26 2.74 -0.74
N ILE A 131 10.21 3.11 -0.03
CA ILE A 131 10.24 3.28 1.42
C ILE A 131 9.12 2.50 2.10
N LEU A 132 9.42 1.92 3.24
CA LEU A 132 8.44 1.43 4.19
C LEU A 132 8.19 2.52 5.22
N LYS A 133 6.97 3.01 5.26
CA LYS A 133 6.62 4.12 6.14
C LYS A 133 5.42 3.83 7.03
N ARG A 134 5.30 4.59 8.10
CA ARG A 134 4.12 4.62 8.96
C ARG A 134 2.87 5.02 8.16
N THR A 135 1.72 4.47 8.51
CA THR A 135 0.44 4.95 7.97
C THR A 135 0.21 6.42 8.35
N LYS A 136 -0.48 7.16 7.45
CA LYS A 136 -0.64 8.62 7.55
C LYS A 136 -1.28 9.11 8.87
N THR A 137 -2.16 8.30 9.47
CA THR A 137 -2.88 8.65 10.70
C THR A 137 -2.87 7.51 11.70
N LYS A 138 -2.95 7.82 13.00
CA LYS A 138 -3.12 6.80 14.06
C LYS A 138 -4.36 5.94 13.85
N LYS A 139 -5.43 6.49 13.26
CA LYS A 139 -6.67 5.75 12.91
C LYS A 139 -6.48 4.74 11.80
N SER A 140 -5.41 4.86 11.02
CA SER A 140 -5.08 3.88 9.97
C SER A 140 -4.42 2.63 10.54
N ASN A 141 -3.89 2.68 11.77
CA ASN A 141 -3.39 1.51 12.46
C ASN A 141 -4.59 0.67 12.91
N ARG A 142 -4.63 -0.55 12.47
CA ARG A 142 -5.74 -1.46 12.78
C ARG A 142 -5.29 -2.91 12.81
N ILE A 143 -6.01 -3.71 13.57
CA ILE A 143 -5.88 -5.17 13.57
C ILE A 143 -7.08 -5.73 12.83
N LEU A 144 -6.83 -6.63 11.89
CA LEU A 144 -7.83 -7.31 11.09
C LEU A 144 -7.80 -8.80 11.41
N TYR A 145 -8.97 -9.43 11.42
CA TYR A 145 -9.09 -10.86 11.63
C TYR A 145 -8.99 -11.60 10.31
N MET A 146 -8.28 -12.72 10.32
CA MET A 146 -8.20 -13.59 9.15
C MET A 146 -9.49 -14.39 8.99
N THR A 147 -9.93 -14.59 7.76
CA THR A 147 -10.87 -15.69 7.44
C THR A 147 -10.11 -17.00 7.37
N LYS A 148 -10.78 -18.12 7.60
CA LYS A 148 -10.12 -19.44 7.54
C LYS A 148 -9.41 -19.69 6.21
N PRO A 149 -10.04 -19.45 5.02
CA PRO A 149 -9.34 -19.61 3.74
C PRO A 149 -8.10 -18.73 3.61
N LEU A 150 -8.18 -17.46 4.02
CA LEU A 150 -7.04 -16.54 3.96
C LEU A 150 -5.89 -16.99 4.88
N LYS A 151 -6.21 -17.48 6.08
CA LYS A 151 -5.21 -18.03 7.01
C LYS A 151 -4.47 -19.21 6.40
N GLU A 152 -5.19 -20.15 5.81
CA GLU A 152 -4.62 -21.34 5.15
C GLU A 152 -3.71 -20.92 3.97
N GLU A 153 -4.13 -19.97 3.17
CA GLU A 153 -3.35 -19.44 2.06
C GLU A 153 -2.09 -18.72 2.53
N LEU A 154 -2.18 -17.91 3.58
CA LEU A 154 -1.03 -17.22 4.19
C LEU A 154 0.00 -18.20 4.75
N LEU A 155 -0.44 -19.28 5.40
CA LEU A 155 0.46 -20.32 5.91
C LEU A 155 1.19 -21.03 4.76
N ALA A 156 0.47 -21.39 3.69
CA ALA A 156 1.07 -21.98 2.49
C ALA A 156 2.06 -21.02 1.81
N TRP A 157 1.72 -19.73 1.77
CA TRP A 157 2.61 -18.70 1.24
C TRP A 157 3.89 -18.55 2.03
N LEU A 158 3.82 -18.54 3.36
CA LEU A 158 5.01 -18.48 4.22
C LEU A 158 5.92 -19.70 4.05
N GLU A 159 5.35 -20.88 3.88
CA GLU A 159 6.13 -22.09 3.61
C GLU A 159 6.83 -22.02 2.24
N LYS A 160 6.10 -21.56 1.21
CA LYS A 160 6.70 -21.29 -0.10
C LYS A 160 7.84 -20.27 0.00
N MET A 161 7.66 -19.18 0.74
CA MET A 161 8.71 -18.19 0.94
C MET A 161 9.97 -18.78 1.57
N LYS A 162 9.84 -19.67 2.54
CA LYS A 162 11.01 -20.38 3.14
C LYS A 162 11.73 -21.26 2.12
N GLN A 163 10.99 -21.98 1.30
CA GLN A 163 11.55 -22.81 0.24
C GLN A 163 12.27 -21.96 -0.82
N ASP A 164 11.67 -20.86 -1.25
CA ASP A 164 12.27 -19.93 -2.20
C ASP A 164 13.56 -19.32 -1.64
N GLU A 165 13.61 -19.03 -0.33
CA GLU A 165 14.80 -18.50 0.33
C GLU A 165 15.93 -19.54 0.46
N GLN A 166 15.59 -20.81 0.74
CA GLN A 166 16.57 -21.91 0.79
C GLN A 166 17.20 -22.20 -0.57
N ASN A 167 16.43 -22.01 -1.65
CA ASN A 167 16.86 -22.22 -3.03
C ASN A 167 17.38 -20.95 -3.71
N ALA A 168 17.53 -19.87 -2.94
CA ALA A 168 17.85 -18.56 -3.47
C ALA A 168 19.28 -18.45 -3.99
N PRO A 169 19.55 -17.62 -5.03
CA PRO A 169 20.90 -17.37 -5.52
C PRO A 169 21.76 -16.63 -4.49
N GLU A 170 23.10 -16.70 -4.62
CA GLU A 170 24.05 -16.03 -3.72
C GLU A 170 23.76 -14.52 -3.52
N LYS A 171 23.17 -13.86 -4.49
CA LYS A 171 22.82 -12.42 -4.42
C LYS A 171 21.44 -12.14 -3.85
N TYR A 172 20.79 -13.13 -3.25
CA TYR A 172 19.49 -12.92 -2.62
C TYR A 172 19.59 -11.98 -1.42
N SER A 173 18.71 -10.98 -1.37
CA SER A 173 18.64 -10.01 -0.28
C SER A 173 17.25 -10.02 0.35
N ASN A 174 17.08 -10.71 1.47
CA ASN A 174 15.82 -10.74 2.18
C ASN A 174 15.43 -9.34 2.70
N CYS A 175 14.47 -8.72 2.04
CA CYS A 175 13.97 -7.39 2.41
C CYS A 175 13.02 -7.39 3.61
N GLY A 176 12.63 -8.57 4.11
CA GLY A 176 11.71 -8.71 5.23
C GLY A 176 10.21 -8.58 4.88
N GLN A 177 9.85 -8.21 3.64
CA GLN A 177 8.45 -8.09 3.22
C GLN A 177 7.81 -9.46 2.93
N LEU A 178 6.49 -9.54 3.14
CA LEU A 178 5.68 -10.72 2.79
C LEU A 178 5.63 -10.93 1.27
N PHE A 179 5.60 -9.84 0.50
CA PHE A 179 5.58 -9.86 -0.95
C PHE A 179 6.92 -9.39 -1.51
N ARG A 180 7.68 -10.33 -2.05
CA ARG A 180 9.02 -10.08 -2.57
C ARG A 180 9.27 -10.78 -3.90
N LEU A 181 10.22 -10.29 -4.64
CA LEU A 181 10.67 -10.81 -5.91
C LEU A 181 11.66 -11.97 -5.70
N PRO A 182 12.00 -12.74 -6.74
CA PRO A 182 12.95 -13.85 -6.64
C PRO A 182 14.35 -13.47 -6.14
N ASP A 183 14.74 -12.19 -6.28
CA ASP A 183 15.98 -11.62 -5.75
C ASP A 183 15.89 -11.21 -4.27
N GLY A 184 14.72 -11.38 -3.66
CA GLY A 184 14.46 -11.04 -2.26
C GLY A 184 14.08 -9.58 -2.03
N LEU A 185 14.12 -8.70 -3.05
CA LEU A 185 13.72 -7.32 -2.93
C LEU A 185 12.19 -7.17 -2.96
N PRO A 186 11.62 -6.10 -2.38
CA PRO A 186 10.18 -5.93 -2.31
C PRO A 186 9.57 -5.68 -3.70
N ILE A 187 8.36 -6.16 -3.90
CA ILE A 187 7.53 -5.76 -5.03
C ILE A 187 7.15 -4.29 -4.82
N ALA A 188 7.45 -3.45 -5.82
CA ALA A 188 7.14 -2.03 -5.72
C ALA A 188 5.69 -1.75 -6.12
N PRO A 189 4.97 -0.88 -5.41
CA PRO A 189 3.71 -0.34 -5.87
C PRO A 189 3.94 0.57 -7.08
N ASP A 190 2.96 0.64 -7.98
CA ASP A 190 2.96 1.51 -9.15
C ASP A 190 2.71 2.99 -8.80
#